data_4ff14c900d52199b8ffcb4f48a8a31d1
#
_entry.id   4ff14c900d52199b8ffcb4f48a8a31d1
#
_cell.length_a   1.000
_cell.length_b   1.000
_cell.length_c   1.000
_cell.angle_alpha   90.00
_cell.angle_beta   90.00
_cell.angle_gamma   90.00
#
_symmetry.space_group_name_H-M   'P 1'
#
loop_
_entity.id
_entity.type
_entity.pdbx_description
1 polymer ?
#
loop_
_entity_poly.entity_id
_entity_poly.type
_entity_poly.pdbx_seq_one_letter_code
_entity_poly.pdbx_strand_id
1 'polypeptide(L)'
;MNILRKSIIALFALTAFGTTAAQASGTDDESTKKIKLEKAYRFRVTLADKKQNPYSIKQPEKFLSAKALARRAKYKIAVDNYDLPITPKYIDALKNAGAKIHNMSKWNNTVVVETSDSLLCNKIKQLPFVSNVRHVWTAPDSVDAPNFANRQKEVTNRPDTLEQLYGKGFEQISQLNALRLHEAGFTGKGVTIAVLDGGFHNADCITAWRKEQILGTRNFVRPERSVYDELSHGMMVLSCIASRVPHSLIGTAPDASFYLIVCEDGESEQLVEEDNWCAAIEYADSIGADIATSSLGYTGFDHEWMDFPYHALDGQTELCSRSASLAASRGILVLNSAGNSGMSSWKKIGVPADAKDILAVGAVTETGENTWFSSIGNSADGRIKPDVMARGGYAAVLDTNGENAEANGTSFSCPILCGVTACLLQASPKSTPVQIIRALQSSGHNAAHPDNIFGYGIPDAWKAYESLKH
;
A
#
# COMPACT_ATOMS: atom_id res chain seq x y z
N MET A 1 6.53 -33.06 2.00
CA MET A 1 5.34 -32.45 1.38
C MET A 1 5.19 -31.03 1.97
N ASN A 2 6.25 -30.21 1.89
CA ASN A 2 6.37 -28.90 2.52
C ASN A 2 7.20 -27.93 1.65
N ILE A 3 6.79 -27.64 0.41
CA ILE A 3 7.55 -26.74 -0.49
C ILE A 3 6.62 -25.79 -1.29
N LEU A 4 5.37 -25.53 -0.88
CA LEU A 4 4.45 -24.68 -1.65
C LEU A 4 3.58 -23.77 -0.78
N ARG A 5 4.18 -23.13 0.24
CA ARG A 5 3.54 -22.04 1.00
C ARG A 5 4.48 -20.83 1.11
N LYS A 6 5.17 -20.47 0.02
CA LYS A 6 5.90 -19.20 0.00
C LYS A 6 4.97 -18.13 -0.56
N SER A 7 4.78 -17.11 0.25
CA SER A 7 4.35 -15.74 -0.04
C SER A 7 3.35 -15.59 -1.19
N ILE A 8 2.10 -15.25 -0.90
CA ILE A 8 1.14 -14.73 -1.87
C ILE A 8 1.40 -13.23 -2.16
N ILE A 9 2.63 -12.81 -2.16
CA ILE A 9 3.13 -11.91 -3.17
C ILE A 9 3.43 -12.83 -4.34
N ALA A 10 2.41 -13.17 -5.14
CA ALA A 10 2.62 -13.90 -6.37
C ALA A 10 3.42 -12.98 -7.29
N LEU A 11 4.72 -13.07 -7.18
CA LEU A 11 5.66 -12.66 -8.20
C LEU A 11 5.41 -13.57 -9.40
N PHE A 12 4.26 -13.40 -10.09
CA PHE A 12 4.07 -13.97 -11.41
C PHE A 12 4.84 -13.09 -12.39
N ALA A 13 6.15 -13.46 -12.46
CA ALA A 13 7.07 -13.01 -13.45
C ALA A 13 6.49 -13.17 -14.87
N LEU A 14 6.84 -12.21 -15.71
CA LEU A 14 6.83 -12.22 -17.16
C LEU A 14 6.82 -13.63 -17.75
N THR A 15 5.74 -14.02 -18.41
CA THR A 15 5.78 -15.00 -19.49
C THR A 15 5.76 -14.26 -20.83
N ALA A 16 6.94 -13.80 -21.24
CA ALA A 16 7.16 -13.42 -22.63
C ALA A 16 7.27 -14.72 -23.47
N PHE A 17 6.23 -15.08 -24.21
CA PHE A 17 6.34 -16.03 -25.30
C PHE A 17 6.90 -15.31 -26.53
N GLY A 18 8.19 -15.41 -26.71
CA GLY A 18 8.88 -15.06 -27.95
C GLY A 18 9.70 -16.26 -28.41
N THR A 19 9.21 -16.98 -29.43
CA THR A 19 9.93 -18.05 -30.10
C THR A 19 11.02 -17.47 -30.98
N THR A 20 12.29 -17.69 -30.64
CA THR A 20 13.37 -17.98 -31.60
C THR A 20 14.50 -18.69 -30.89
N ALA A 21 14.81 -19.89 -31.36
CA ALA A 21 15.91 -20.70 -30.90
C ALA A 21 17.25 -20.06 -31.30
N ALA A 22 18.13 -19.86 -30.31
CA ALA A 22 19.56 -19.82 -30.52
C ALA A 22 20.22 -20.52 -29.35
N GLN A 23 20.85 -21.67 -29.61
CA GLN A 23 21.70 -22.37 -28.68
C GLN A 23 22.92 -21.51 -28.35
N ALA A 24 23.11 -21.25 -27.05
CA ALA A 24 24.38 -20.90 -26.50
C ALA A 24 24.54 -21.68 -25.19
N SER A 25 25.38 -22.67 -25.20
CA SER A 25 25.85 -23.40 -24.03
C SER A 25 26.71 -22.49 -23.16
N GLY A 26 26.27 -22.25 -21.96
CA GLY A 26 27.00 -21.56 -20.91
C GLY A 26 26.28 -21.86 -19.59
N THR A 27 26.79 -22.90 -18.88
CA THR A 27 26.41 -23.19 -17.50
C THR A 27 27.14 -22.20 -16.60
N ASP A 28 26.51 -21.05 -16.33
CA ASP A 28 26.85 -20.22 -15.18
C ASP A 28 25.79 -20.45 -14.11
N ASP A 29 26.16 -21.21 -13.11
CA ASP A 29 25.49 -21.40 -11.83
C ASP A 29 25.62 -20.05 -11.07
N GLU A 30 24.77 -19.07 -11.34
CA GLU A 30 24.62 -17.87 -10.53
C GLU A 30 23.94 -18.26 -9.19
N SER A 31 24.70 -18.91 -8.31
CA SER A 31 24.32 -19.05 -6.92
C SER A 31 24.24 -17.66 -6.31
N THR A 32 23.02 -17.15 -6.09
CA THR A 32 22.79 -15.90 -5.35
C THR A 32 23.56 -15.95 -4.04
N LYS A 33 24.45 -14.98 -3.85
CA LYS A 33 25.34 -14.92 -2.67
C LYS A 33 24.46 -14.64 -1.44
N LYS A 34 24.28 -15.63 -0.58
CA LYS A 34 23.52 -15.50 0.66
C LYS A 34 24.33 -14.76 1.73
N ILE A 35 23.69 -13.78 2.36
CA ILE A 35 24.23 -13.05 3.51
C ILE A 35 23.64 -13.69 4.76
N LYS A 36 24.51 -14.26 5.63
CA LYS A 36 24.09 -14.80 6.93
C LYS A 36 23.76 -13.66 7.88
N LEU A 37 22.59 -13.73 8.52
CA LEU A 37 22.16 -12.75 9.50
C LEU A 37 22.51 -13.19 10.93
N GLU A 38 22.71 -12.20 11.80
CA GLU A 38 22.80 -12.44 13.25
C GLU A 38 21.42 -12.74 13.82
N LYS A 39 21.37 -13.58 14.85
CA LYS A 39 20.13 -13.93 15.54
C LYS A 39 19.53 -12.69 16.21
N ALA A 40 18.32 -12.33 15.81
CA ALA A 40 17.59 -11.21 16.37
C ALA A 40 16.09 -11.52 16.44
N TYR A 41 15.41 -10.87 17.37
CA TYR A 41 13.99 -11.02 17.62
C TYR A 41 13.34 -9.65 17.70
N ARG A 42 12.08 -9.54 17.22
CA ARG A 42 11.27 -8.35 17.47
C ARG A 42 10.02 -8.70 18.27
N PHE A 43 9.74 -7.84 19.23
CA PHE A 43 8.56 -7.98 20.09
C PHE A 43 7.71 -6.72 20.02
N ARG A 44 6.41 -6.89 19.74
CA ARG A 44 5.41 -5.83 19.87
C ARG A 44 5.08 -5.65 21.36
N VAL A 45 5.39 -4.49 21.90
CA VAL A 45 5.07 -4.08 23.26
C VAL A 45 3.83 -3.20 23.21
N THR A 46 2.71 -3.67 23.77
CA THR A 46 1.49 -2.88 23.92
C THR A 46 1.55 -2.11 25.23
N LEU A 47 1.36 -0.79 25.15
CA LEU A 47 1.39 0.09 26.30
C LEU A 47 -0.01 0.27 26.89
N ALA A 48 -0.12 0.34 28.21
CA ALA A 48 -1.39 0.45 28.92
C ALA A 48 -2.06 1.80 28.69
N ASP A 49 -1.28 2.88 28.55
CA ASP A 49 -1.80 4.24 28.41
C ASP A 49 -0.74 5.18 27.80
N LYS A 50 -1.09 6.48 27.73
CA LYS A 50 -0.20 7.57 27.35
C LYS A 50 -0.01 8.59 28.48
N LYS A 51 -0.07 8.16 29.75
CA LYS A 51 0.05 9.05 30.90
C LYS A 51 1.41 9.75 30.96
N GLN A 52 1.44 10.90 31.63
CA GLN A 52 2.63 11.76 31.75
C GLN A 52 3.24 12.13 30.38
N ASN A 53 2.41 12.22 29.33
CA ASN A 53 2.83 12.63 28.02
C ASN A 53 3.10 14.14 28.02
N PRO A 54 4.28 14.63 27.56
CA PRO A 54 4.57 16.05 27.46
C PRO A 54 3.82 16.75 26.30
N TYR A 55 3.26 15.97 25.36
CA TYR A 55 2.47 16.50 24.26
C TYR A 55 1.01 16.69 24.69
N SER A 56 0.34 17.67 24.07
CA SER A 56 -1.07 17.98 24.35
C SER A 56 -1.83 18.16 23.05
N ILE A 57 -3.07 17.64 22.99
CA ILE A 57 -4.00 17.86 21.88
C ILE A 57 -4.32 19.36 21.65
N LYS A 58 -4.03 20.22 22.64
CA LYS A 58 -4.16 21.68 22.52
C LYS A 58 -3.01 22.34 21.76
N GLN A 59 -1.93 21.60 21.47
CA GLN A 59 -0.73 22.04 20.75
C GLN A 59 -0.35 21.02 19.68
N PRO A 60 -1.26 20.69 18.73
CA PRO A 60 -1.07 19.62 17.76
C PRO A 60 0.05 19.91 16.77
N GLU A 61 0.43 21.14 16.56
CA GLU A 61 1.55 21.59 15.72
C GLU A 61 2.90 21.03 16.17
N LYS A 62 2.99 20.50 17.40
CA LYS A 62 4.22 19.86 17.91
C LYS A 62 4.43 18.42 17.39
N PHE A 63 3.40 17.81 16.79
CA PHE A 63 3.45 16.41 16.32
C PHE A 63 2.67 16.14 15.02
N LEU A 64 1.96 17.11 14.48
CA LEU A 64 1.31 17.05 13.17
C LEU A 64 1.84 18.18 12.29
N SER A 65 2.06 17.90 11.00
CA SER A 65 2.47 18.92 10.04
C SER A 65 1.35 19.95 9.79
N ALA A 66 1.72 21.12 9.29
CA ALA A 66 0.75 22.15 8.89
C ALA A 66 -0.26 21.60 7.87
N LYS A 67 0.18 20.72 6.96
CA LYS A 67 -0.67 20.10 5.94
C LYS A 67 -1.66 19.10 6.57
N ALA A 68 -1.23 18.31 7.55
CA ALA A 68 -2.10 17.41 8.31
C ALA A 68 -3.18 18.19 9.09
N LEU A 69 -2.79 19.28 9.72
CA LEU A 69 -3.72 20.17 10.42
C LEU A 69 -4.70 20.85 9.47
N ALA A 70 -4.24 21.29 8.31
CA ALA A 70 -5.11 21.89 7.27
C ALA A 70 -6.14 20.88 6.74
N ARG A 71 -5.75 19.59 6.52
CA ARG A 71 -6.68 18.54 6.14
C ARG A 71 -7.76 18.32 7.20
N ARG A 72 -7.37 18.23 8.49
CA ARG A 72 -8.32 18.07 9.58
C ARG A 72 -9.27 19.26 9.68
N ALA A 73 -8.76 20.49 9.57
CA ALA A 73 -9.57 21.70 9.57
C ALA A 73 -10.57 21.71 8.39
N LYS A 74 -10.11 21.36 7.19
CA LYS A 74 -10.93 21.26 5.98
C LYS A 74 -12.15 20.33 6.18
N TYR A 75 -11.94 19.19 6.81
CA TYR A 75 -12.99 18.19 7.04
C TYR A 75 -13.64 18.27 8.42
N LYS A 76 -13.31 19.29 9.22
CA LYS A 76 -13.82 19.50 10.59
C LYS A 76 -13.55 18.32 11.53
N ILE A 77 -12.37 17.71 11.40
CA ILE A 77 -11.92 16.57 12.21
C ILE A 77 -11.13 17.10 13.40
N ALA A 78 -11.55 16.76 14.61
CA ALA A 78 -10.82 17.11 15.82
C ALA A 78 -9.53 16.29 15.98
N VAL A 79 -8.50 16.91 16.58
CA VAL A 79 -7.35 16.22 17.09
C VAL A 79 -7.73 15.59 18.45
N ASP A 80 -7.41 14.32 18.64
CA ASP A 80 -7.78 13.56 19.83
C ASP A 80 -6.59 12.79 20.46
N ASN A 81 -6.86 11.97 21.45
CA ASN A 81 -5.83 11.23 22.18
C ASN A 81 -5.10 10.16 21.33
N TYR A 82 -5.72 9.66 20.25
CA TYR A 82 -5.04 8.77 19.31
C TYR A 82 -3.88 9.46 18.60
N ASP A 83 -4.00 10.77 18.37
CA ASP A 83 -2.99 11.57 17.67
C ASP A 83 -1.73 11.84 18.53
N LEU A 84 -1.86 11.77 19.85
CA LEU A 84 -0.71 11.97 20.75
C LEU A 84 0.39 10.94 20.48
N PRO A 85 1.66 11.38 20.37
CA PRO A 85 2.80 10.47 20.29
C PRO A 85 2.84 9.48 21.46
N ILE A 86 3.57 8.40 21.31
CA ILE A 86 3.94 7.52 22.42
C ILE A 86 4.66 8.34 23.50
N THR A 87 4.35 8.10 24.77
CA THR A 87 4.98 8.80 25.90
C THR A 87 6.50 8.59 25.91
N PRO A 88 7.32 9.65 25.74
CA PRO A 88 8.78 9.51 25.63
C PRO A 88 9.43 8.74 26.78
N LYS A 89 8.95 8.96 28.01
CA LYS A 89 9.43 8.26 29.21
C LYS A 89 9.31 6.73 29.08
N TYR A 90 8.28 6.22 28.38
CA TYR A 90 8.12 4.79 28.15
C TYR A 90 9.15 4.27 27.16
N ILE A 91 9.42 5.04 26.12
CA ILE A 91 10.47 4.74 25.12
C ILE A 91 11.85 4.66 25.81
N ASP A 92 12.17 5.65 26.66
CA ASP A 92 13.44 5.67 27.41
C ASP A 92 13.55 4.48 28.36
N ALA A 93 12.46 4.09 29.03
CA ALA A 93 12.44 2.93 29.90
C ALA A 93 12.66 1.61 29.13
N LEU A 94 12.10 1.46 27.93
CA LEU A 94 12.35 0.30 27.06
C LEU A 94 13.82 0.25 26.61
N LYS A 95 14.39 1.38 26.20
CA LYS A 95 15.83 1.48 25.86
C LYS A 95 16.72 1.12 27.04
N ASN A 96 16.42 1.65 28.24
CA ASN A 96 17.16 1.36 29.47
C ASN A 96 17.04 -0.09 29.91
N ALA A 97 15.96 -0.78 29.52
CA ALA A 97 15.83 -2.22 29.70
C ALA A 97 16.76 -3.05 28.79
N GLY A 98 17.33 -2.43 27.75
CA GLY A 98 18.24 -3.05 26.77
C GLY A 98 17.61 -3.26 25.39
N ALA A 99 16.44 -2.68 25.12
CA ALA A 99 15.76 -2.82 23.83
C ALA A 99 16.22 -1.76 22.82
N LYS A 100 16.39 -2.15 21.55
CA LYS A 100 16.49 -1.24 20.43
C LYS A 100 15.07 -0.98 19.89
N ILE A 101 14.68 0.26 19.68
CA ILE A 101 13.37 0.59 19.14
C ILE A 101 13.43 0.41 17.61
N HIS A 102 12.53 -0.40 17.07
CA HIS A 102 12.39 -0.63 15.64
C HIS A 102 11.37 0.34 15.03
N ASN A 103 10.11 0.28 15.45
CA ASN A 103 9.06 1.23 15.07
C ASN A 103 8.03 1.45 16.17
N MET A 104 7.05 2.31 15.93
CA MET A 104 6.03 2.68 16.91
C MET A 104 4.72 3.00 16.21
N SER A 105 3.60 2.66 16.84
CA SER A 105 2.26 3.07 16.44
C SER A 105 1.60 3.88 17.56
N LYS A 106 1.38 5.17 17.31
CA LYS A 106 0.66 6.05 18.26
C LYS A 106 -0.83 5.67 18.34
N TRP A 107 -1.43 5.23 17.23
CA TRP A 107 -2.84 4.86 17.19
C TRP A 107 -3.14 3.56 17.92
N ASN A 108 -2.24 2.58 17.82
CA ASN A 108 -2.35 1.30 18.51
C ASN A 108 -1.69 1.31 19.89
N ASN A 109 -0.98 2.39 20.25
CA ASN A 109 -0.19 2.52 21.48
C ASN A 109 0.79 1.37 21.65
N THR A 110 1.52 1.03 20.59
CA THR A 110 2.49 -0.07 20.52
C THR A 110 3.89 0.42 20.18
N VAL A 111 4.88 -0.33 20.65
CA VAL A 111 6.30 -0.13 20.31
C VAL A 111 6.87 -1.48 19.92
N VAL A 112 7.46 -1.58 18.73
CA VAL A 112 8.24 -2.75 18.34
C VAL A 112 9.68 -2.56 18.79
N VAL A 113 10.14 -3.49 19.59
CA VAL A 113 11.51 -3.54 20.11
C VAL A 113 12.28 -4.68 19.45
N GLU A 114 13.57 -4.44 19.19
CA GLU A 114 14.50 -5.41 18.62
C GLU A 114 15.57 -5.78 19.66
N THR A 115 15.95 -7.06 19.71
CA THR A 115 16.97 -7.58 20.63
C THR A 115 17.55 -8.90 20.11
N SER A 116 18.80 -9.19 20.47
CA SER A 116 19.41 -10.52 20.30
C SER A 116 19.07 -11.49 21.46
N ASP A 117 18.56 -10.97 22.58
CA ASP A 117 18.16 -11.76 23.75
C ASP A 117 16.64 -11.99 23.80
N SER A 118 16.20 -13.19 23.45
CA SER A 118 14.77 -13.55 23.50
C SER A 118 14.14 -13.46 24.89
N LEU A 119 14.94 -13.49 25.98
CA LEU A 119 14.47 -13.40 27.36
C LEU A 119 14.17 -11.95 27.79
N LEU A 120 14.63 -10.96 27.03
CA LEU A 120 14.36 -9.54 27.31
C LEU A 120 12.86 -9.25 27.40
N CYS A 121 12.02 -9.99 26.64
CA CYS A 121 10.56 -9.85 26.69
C CYS A 121 10.01 -10.06 28.11
N ASN A 122 10.60 -10.96 28.93
CA ASN A 122 10.17 -11.20 30.31
C ASN A 122 10.46 -10.00 31.21
N LYS A 123 11.59 -9.32 31.00
CA LYS A 123 11.94 -8.09 31.74
C LYS A 123 11.01 -6.94 31.33
N ILE A 124 10.71 -6.79 30.05
CA ILE A 124 9.80 -5.76 29.54
C ILE A 124 8.38 -5.95 30.06
N LYS A 125 7.89 -7.20 30.17
CA LYS A 125 6.57 -7.51 30.74
C LYS A 125 6.38 -7.04 32.19
N GLN A 126 7.45 -6.85 32.94
CA GLN A 126 7.38 -6.38 34.32
C GLN A 126 7.27 -4.85 34.44
N LEU A 127 7.42 -4.11 33.38
CA LEU A 127 7.30 -2.66 33.40
C LEU A 127 5.82 -2.25 33.61
N PRO A 128 5.53 -1.34 34.55
CA PRO A 128 4.16 -1.08 35.01
C PRO A 128 3.24 -0.46 33.94
N PHE A 129 3.81 0.08 32.88
CA PHE A 129 3.10 0.66 31.76
C PHE A 129 2.95 -0.30 30.55
N VAL A 130 3.41 -1.54 30.66
CA VAL A 130 3.29 -2.57 29.62
C VAL A 130 2.08 -3.44 29.92
N SER A 131 1.14 -3.53 28.96
CA SER A 131 -0.05 -4.37 29.08
C SER A 131 0.13 -5.74 28.42
N ASN A 132 0.90 -5.81 27.31
CA ASN A 132 1.19 -7.05 26.60
C ASN A 132 2.54 -6.99 25.89
N VAL A 133 3.16 -8.16 25.66
CA VAL A 133 4.33 -8.33 24.80
C VAL A 133 4.10 -9.54 23.92
N ARG A 134 4.10 -9.35 22.60
CA ARG A 134 3.93 -10.40 21.59
C ARG A 134 5.20 -10.52 20.76
N HIS A 135 5.65 -11.73 20.53
CA HIS A 135 6.70 -12.00 19.54
C HIS A 135 6.12 -11.77 18.13
N VAL A 136 6.82 -11.01 17.28
CA VAL A 136 6.32 -10.63 15.95
C VAL A 136 7.30 -10.91 14.83
N TRP A 137 8.58 -11.18 15.15
CA TRP A 137 9.58 -11.50 14.13
C TRP A 137 10.82 -12.17 14.70
N THR A 138 11.37 -13.10 13.94
CA THR A 138 12.69 -13.69 14.13
C THR A 138 13.50 -13.48 12.86
N ALA A 139 14.76 -13.06 13.00
CA ALA A 139 15.67 -12.91 11.86
C ALA A 139 15.78 -14.24 11.10
N PRO A 140 15.59 -14.25 9.77
CA PRO A 140 15.88 -15.43 8.96
C PRO A 140 17.37 -15.77 9.03
N ASP A 141 17.73 -17.04 8.81
CA ASP A 141 19.13 -17.50 8.91
C ASP A 141 20.03 -16.82 7.86
N SER A 142 19.46 -16.49 6.70
CA SER A 142 20.16 -15.79 5.62
C SER A 142 19.17 -15.11 4.68
N VAL A 143 19.62 -14.06 3.99
CA VAL A 143 18.90 -13.33 2.95
C VAL A 143 19.70 -13.32 1.66
N ASP A 144 19.02 -13.18 0.52
CA ASP A 144 19.68 -13.07 -0.78
C ASP A 144 20.34 -11.69 -0.91
N ALA A 145 21.55 -11.66 -1.47
CA ALA A 145 22.20 -10.39 -1.79
C ALA A 145 21.46 -9.71 -2.93
N PRO A 146 21.17 -8.40 -2.83
CA PRO A 146 20.47 -7.66 -3.87
C PRO A 146 21.30 -7.65 -5.16
N ASN A 147 20.67 -8.01 -6.29
CA ASN A 147 21.28 -7.98 -7.61
C ASN A 147 20.62 -6.89 -8.45
N PHE A 148 21.32 -5.79 -8.69
CA PHE A 148 20.78 -4.59 -9.34
C PHE A 148 21.50 -4.30 -10.65
N ALA A 149 20.78 -4.31 -11.76
CA ALA A 149 21.28 -3.89 -13.07
C ALA A 149 20.51 -2.65 -13.55
N ASN A 150 21.23 -1.63 -13.98
CA ASN A 150 20.68 -0.32 -14.35
C ASN A 150 20.76 -0.07 -15.86
N ARG A 151 19.64 0.24 -16.56
CA ARG A 151 19.63 0.68 -17.97
C ARG A 151 18.47 1.63 -18.24
N GLN A 152 18.70 2.66 -19.08
CA GLN A 152 17.70 3.63 -19.54
C GLN A 152 17.58 3.66 -21.07
N LYS A 153 16.38 3.96 -21.58
CA LYS A 153 16.10 4.24 -23.01
C LYS A 153 15.10 5.38 -23.15
N GLU A 154 15.34 6.29 -24.09
CA GLU A 154 14.43 7.38 -24.47
C GLU A 154 13.59 7.00 -25.70
N VAL A 155 12.31 7.40 -25.70
CA VAL A 155 11.36 7.21 -26.82
C VAL A 155 10.83 8.56 -27.29
N THR A 156 10.92 8.84 -28.58
CA THR A 156 10.45 10.09 -29.20
C THR A 156 9.53 9.82 -30.40
N ASN A 157 8.22 10.15 -30.28
CA ASN A 157 7.30 10.32 -31.42
C ASN A 157 6.14 11.25 -31.03
N ARG A 158 5.47 11.92 -32.00
CA ARG A 158 4.32 12.79 -31.72
C ARG A 158 3.01 12.00 -31.88
N PRO A 159 2.06 12.11 -30.93
CA PRO A 159 0.79 11.40 -30.96
C PRO A 159 -0.25 12.12 -31.82
N ASP A 160 -1.03 11.36 -32.59
CA ASP A 160 -2.15 11.86 -33.39
C ASP A 160 -3.51 11.60 -32.73
N THR A 161 -3.60 10.65 -31.77
CA THR A 161 -4.82 10.30 -31.02
C THR A 161 -4.55 10.17 -29.51
N LEU A 162 -5.62 10.23 -28.69
CA LEU A 162 -5.51 9.98 -27.23
C LEU A 162 -5.03 8.56 -26.95
N GLU A 163 -5.49 7.56 -27.68
CA GLU A 163 -5.05 6.18 -27.55
C GLU A 163 -3.53 6.07 -27.79
N GLN A 164 -3.03 6.67 -28.86
CA GLN A 164 -1.59 6.71 -29.11
C GLN A 164 -0.82 7.48 -28.04
N LEU A 165 -1.39 8.58 -27.51
CA LEU A 165 -0.77 9.36 -26.45
C LEU A 165 -0.63 8.54 -25.15
N TYR A 166 -1.69 7.84 -24.75
CA TYR A 166 -1.73 7.06 -23.50
C TYR A 166 -1.00 5.71 -23.63
N GLY A 167 -0.81 5.23 -24.87
CA GLY A 167 -0.18 3.93 -25.14
C GLY A 167 -0.90 2.80 -24.39
N LYS A 168 -0.16 1.96 -23.72
CA LYS A 168 -0.71 0.83 -22.95
C LYS A 168 -1.60 1.24 -21.76
N GLY A 169 -1.52 2.49 -21.32
CA GLY A 169 -2.39 3.03 -20.26
C GLY A 169 -3.81 3.35 -20.71
N PHE A 170 -4.08 3.41 -22.03
CA PHE A 170 -5.35 3.87 -22.57
C PHE A 170 -6.55 3.04 -22.10
N GLU A 171 -6.46 1.73 -22.21
CA GLU A 171 -7.58 0.83 -21.89
C GLU A 171 -7.92 0.84 -20.39
N GLN A 172 -6.90 0.82 -19.52
CA GLN A 172 -7.12 0.79 -18.09
C GLN A 172 -7.72 2.08 -17.52
N ILE A 173 -7.41 3.25 -18.11
CA ILE A 173 -8.04 4.52 -17.73
C ILE A 173 -9.42 4.68 -18.39
N SER A 174 -9.58 4.19 -19.63
CA SER A 174 -10.85 4.23 -20.38
C SER A 174 -11.91 3.33 -19.74
N GLN A 175 -11.52 2.16 -19.24
CA GLN A 175 -12.42 1.24 -18.53
C GLN A 175 -13.12 1.89 -17.33
N LEU A 176 -12.46 2.85 -16.68
CA LEU A 176 -13.00 3.64 -15.57
C LEU A 176 -13.71 4.93 -16.04
N ASN A 177 -13.86 5.17 -17.37
CA ASN A 177 -14.35 6.43 -17.96
C ASN A 177 -13.62 7.67 -17.40
N ALA A 178 -12.32 7.52 -17.07
CA ALA A 178 -11.53 8.56 -16.41
C ALA A 178 -10.75 9.45 -17.39
N LEU A 179 -10.65 9.11 -18.70
CA LEU A 179 -10.08 9.99 -19.72
C LEU A 179 -10.76 11.35 -19.75
N ARG A 180 -12.08 11.40 -19.55
CA ARG A 180 -12.87 12.65 -19.50
C ARG A 180 -12.44 13.57 -18.35
N LEU A 181 -11.93 13.02 -17.24
CA LEU A 181 -11.35 13.82 -16.16
C LEU A 181 -10.05 14.49 -16.62
N HIS A 182 -9.19 13.75 -17.33
CA HIS A 182 -7.95 14.29 -17.88
C HIS A 182 -8.20 15.34 -18.96
N GLU A 183 -9.17 15.12 -19.86
CA GLU A 183 -9.62 16.11 -20.85
C GLU A 183 -10.17 17.39 -20.19
N ALA A 184 -10.81 17.26 -19.04
CA ALA A 184 -11.27 18.40 -18.23
C ALA A 184 -10.13 19.05 -17.40
N GLY A 185 -8.89 18.58 -17.51
CA GLY A 185 -7.71 19.12 -16.82
C GLY A 185 -7.48 18.58 -15.40
N PHE A 186 -8.18 17.51 -15.01
CA PHE A 186 -8.02 16.86 -13.71
C PHE A 186 -7.08 15.66 -13.83
N THR A 187 -5.80 15.87 -13.52
CA THR A 187 -4.68 14.92 -13.67
C THR A 187 -4.01 14.59 -12.34
N GLY A 188 -4.70 14.87 -11.22
CA GLY A 188 -4.18 14.67 -9.85
C GLY A 188 -3.35 15.83 -9.31
N LYS A 189 -3.25 16.95 -10.03
CA LYS A 189 -2.44 18.11 -9.65
C LYS A 189 -2.84 18.66 -8.27
N GLY A 190 -1.85 18.83 -7.38
CA GLY A 190 -2.05 19.35 -6.03
C GLY A 190 -2.46 18.30 -5.00
N VAL A 191 -2.70 17.06 -5.42
CA VAL A 191 -2.99 15.92 -4.54
C VAL A 191 -1.70 15.20 -4.16
N THR A 192 -1.56 14.83 -2.89
CA THR A 192 -0.41 14.07 -2.38
C THR A 192 -0.83 12.64 -2.05
N ILE A 193 -0.18 11.68 -2.65
CA ILE A 193 -0.41 10.25 -2.48
C ILE A 193 0.75 9.63 -1.70
N ALA A 194 0.47 8.92 -0.62
CA ALA A 194 1.41 8.03 0.04
C ALA A 194 1.25 6.63 -0.57
N VAL A 195 2.31 6.10 -1.17
CA VAL A 195 2.37 4.74 -1.72
C VAL A 195 3.08 3.86 -0.69
N LEU A 196 2.36 2.90 -0.11
CA LEU A 196 2.84 1.94 0.89
C LEU A 196 3.08 0.60 0.18
N ASP A 197 4.36 0.14 0.16
CA ASP A 197 4.74 -1.05 -0.62
C ASP A 197 6.02 -1.70 -0.07
N GLY A 198 6.53 -2.73 -0.74
CA GLY A 198 7.74 -3.46 -0.37
C GLY A 198 9.04 -2.85 -0.89
N GLY A 199 8.97 -1.85 -1.80
CA GLY A 199 10.16 -1.23 -2.37
C GLY A 199 9.89 -0.53 -3.70
N PHE A 200 10.81 0.35 -4.08
CA PHE A 200 10.68 1.20 -5.28
C PHE A 200 11.95 1.14 -6.12
N HIS A 201 12.45 -0.08 -6.35
CA HIS A 201 13.71 -0.31 -7.05
C HIS A 201 13.79 0.48 -8.35
N ASN A 202 14.88 1.25 -8.55
CA ASN A 202 15.15 2.11 -9.70
C ASN A 202 14.16 3.26 -9.94
N ALA A 203 13.19 3.51 -9.06
CA ALA A 203 12.23 4.61 -9.25
C ALA A 203 12.89 6.02 -9.28
N ASP A 204 14.08 6.18 -8.73
CA ASP A 204 14.89 7.40 -8.80
C ASP A 204 15.69 7.54 -10.10
N CYS A 205 15.84 6.44 -10.85
CA CYS A 205 16.59 6.36 -12.10
C CYS A 205 15.70 6.49 -13.34
N ILE A 206 14.45 6.00 -13.28
CA ILE A 206 13.53 6.04 -14.42
C ILE A 206 13.03 7.46 -14.66
N THR A 207 12.90 7.83 -15.94
CA THR A 207 12.42 9.16 -16.37
C THR A 207 10.91 9.23 -16.58
N ALA A 208 10.18 8.20 -16.14
CA ALA A 208 8.74 8.09 -16.36
C ALA A 208 7.90 9.11 -15.56
N TRP A 209 8.44 9.72 -14.53
CA TRP A 209 7.85 10.79 -13.72
C TRP A 209 8.89 11.85 -13.42
N ARG A 210 8.42 13.03 -13.01
CA ARG A 210 9.32 14.12 -12.60
C ARG A 210 9.84 13.88 -11.19
N LYS A 211 11.13 14.09 -10.94
CA LYS A 211 11.75 13.90 -9.62
C LYS A 211 11.09 14.77 -8.54
N GLU A 212 10.62 15.95 -8.89
CA GLU A 212 9.94 16.91 -8.00
C GLU A 212 8.57 16.41 -7.50
N GLN A 213 8.01 15.39 -8.16
CA GLN A 213 6.77 14.75 -7.71
C GLN A 213 7.01 13.84 -6.50
N ILE A 214 8.22 13.35 -6.30
CA ILE A 214 8.59 12.54 -5.13
C ILE A 214 8.97 13.49 -4.00
N LEU A 215 8.03 13.74 -3.08
CA LEU A 215 8.20 14.69 -1.98
C LEU A 215 9.05 14.13 -0.83
N GLY A 216 9.21 12.83 -0.75
CA GLY A 216 10.01 12.16 0.27
C GLY A 216 9.86 10.65 0.25
N THR A 217 10.76 10.00 0.98
CA THR A 217 10.81 8.54 1.10
C THR A 217 10.95 8.12 2.56
N ARG A 218 10.48 6.92 2.91
CA ARG A 218 10.68 6.34 4.23
C ARG A 218 10.72 4.82 4.15
N ASN A 219 11.70 4.21 4.83
CA ASN A 219 11.79 2.75 4.98
C ASN A 219 11.54 2.40 6.46
N PHE A 220 10.46 1.65 6.73
CA PHE A 220 10.10 1.17 8.07
C PHE A 220 10.61 -0.25 8.35
N VAL A 221 11.04 -0.98 7.33
CA VAL A 221 11.59 -2.33 7.43
C VAL A 221 13.07 -2.26 7.78
N ARG A 222 13.83 -1.48 6.98
CA ARG A 222 15.28 -1.25 7.11
C ARG A 222 15.57 0.24 7.02
N PRO A 223 15.43 0.98 8.15
CA PRO A 223 15.52 2.45 8.13
C PRO A 223 16.84 3.03 7.59
N GLU A 224 17.89 2.23 7.58
CA GLU A 224 19.22 2.57 7.06
C GLU A 224 19.36 2.38 5.54
N ARG A 225 18.41 1.68 4.89
CA ARG A 225 18.44 1.42 3.45
C ARG A 225 17.55 2.39 2.69
N SER A 226 17.97 2.71 1.47
CA SER A 226 17.16 3.46 0.53
C SER A 226 15.92 2.65 0.12
N VAL A 227 14.78 3.31 -0.08
CA VAL A 227 13.58 2.67 -0.65
C VAL A 227 13.81 2.18 -2.09
N TYR A 228 14.83 2.71 -2.76
CA TYR A 228 15.21 2.37 -4.12
C TYR A 228 16.10 1.12 -4.20
N ASP A 229 16.60 0.63 -3.04
CA ASP A 229 17.39 -0.58 -2.90
C ASP A 229 16.58 -1.74 -2.32
N GLU A 230 15.27 -1.67 -2.38
CA GLU A 230 14.32 -2.69 -1.94
C GLU A 230 13.59 -3.33 -3.15
N LEU A 231 12.45 -4.00 -2.94
CA LEU A 231 11.69 -4.67 -4.02
C LEU A 231 11.27 -3.70 -5.14
N SER A 232 11.01 -4.24 -6.32
CA SER A 232 10.54 -3.47 -7.48
C SER A 232 9.02 -3.30 -7.55
N HIS A 233 8.26 -4.02 -6.74
CA HIS A 233 6.80 -4.06 -6.83
C HIS A 233 6.17 -2.67 -6.69
N GLY A 234 6.55 -1.88 -5.71
CA GLY A 234 6.03 -0.52 -5.52
C GLY A 234 6.40 0.46 -6.64
N MET A 235 7.50 0.22 -7.37
CA MET A 235 7.83 0.98 -8.56
C MET A 235 6.84 0.69 -9.70
N MET A 236 6.46 -0.59 -9.93
CA MET A 236 5.42 -0.96 -10.88
C MET A 236 4.06 -0.37 -10.48
N VAL A 237 3.72 -0.42 -9.18
CA VAL A 237 2.51 0.23 -8.61
C VAL A 237 2.53 1.74 -8.88
N LEU A 238 3.65 2.41 -8.62
CA LEU A 238 3.81 3.84 -8.89
C LEU A 238 3.61 4.17 -10.38
N SER A 239 4.08 3.32 -11.28
CA SER A 239 3.95 3.53 -12.72
C SER A 239 2.50 3.60 -13.20
N CYS A 240 1.59 2.84 -12.59
CA CYS A 240 0.15 2.89 -12.88
C CYS A 240 -0.45 4.27 -12.60
N ILE A 241 0.11 5.01 -11.64
CA ILE A 241 -0.41 6.31 -11.21
C ILE A 241 0.34 7.46 -11.88
N ALA A 242 1.68 7.42 -11.81
CA ALA A 242 2.57 8.56 -12.01
C ALA A 242 3.16 8.67 -13.42
N SER A 243 3.15 7.59 -14.20
CA SER A 243 3.84 7.56 -15.49
C SER A 243 3.39 8.66 -16.42
N ARG A 244 4.34 9.24 -17.16
CA ARG A 244 4.17 10.35 -18.10
C ARG A 244 4.91 10.07 -19.44
N VAL A 245 5.01 8.81 -19.83
CA VAL A 245 5.73 8.43 -21.05
C VAL A 245 4.75 8.35 -22.21
N PRO A 246 4.68 9.39 -23.06
CA PRO A 246 3.81 9.38 -24.24
C PRO A 246 4.10 8.18 -25.12
N HIS A 247 3.06 7.60 -25.73
CA HIS A 247 3.10 6.39 -26.58
C HIS A 247 3.49 5.09 -25.87
N SER A 248 3.83 5.16 -24.58
CA SER A 248 4.23 4.03 -23.78
C SER A 248 3.20 3.79 -22.69
N LEU A 249 3.22 4.61 -21.62
CA LEU A 249 2.30 4.55 -20.51
C LEU A 249 2.06 5.96 -19.94
N ILE A 250 0.82 6.44 -19.98
CA ILE A 250 0.36 7.56 -19.15
C ILE A 250 -0.44 6.98 -18.00
N GLY A 251 -0.01 7.26 -16.77
CA GLY A 251 -0.68 6.84 -15.54
C GLY A 251 -1.96 7.61 -15.27
N THR A 252 -2.72 7.16 -14.27
CA THR A 252 -4.06 7.67 -13.97
C THR A 252 -4.07 8.98 -13.19
N ALA A 253 -2.92 9.42 -12.61
CA ALA A 253 -2.75 10.75 -12.02
C ALA A 253 -1.32 11.29 -12.23
N PRO A 254 -0.95 11.59 -13.50
CA PRO A 254 0.43 11.91 -13.86
C PRO A 254 0.94 13.22 -13.26
N ASP A 255 0.10 14.08 -12.69
CA ASP A 255 0.47 15.35 -12.05
C ASP A 255 0.35 15.33 -10.52
N ALA A 256 0.04 14.19 -9.91
CA ALA A 256 0.05 14.03 -8.46
C ALA A 256 1.47 14.09 -7.88
N SER A 257 1.58 14.28 -6.57
CA SER A 257 2.84 14.21 -5.83
C SER A 257 2.84 13.01 -4.89
N PHE A 258 4.02 12.44 -4.60
CA PHE A 258 4.13 11.15 -3.95
C PHE A 258 5.07 11.15 -2.75
N TYR A 259 4.73 10.37 -1.73
CA TYR A 259 5.65 9.83 -0.75
C TYR A 259 5.76 8.32 -0.97
N LEU A 260 7.00 7.80 -1.06
CA LEU A 260 7.29 6.39 -1.27
C LEU A 260 7.69 5.77 0.07
N ILE A 261 6.90 4.81 0.55
CA ILE A 261 7.03 4.28 1.91
C ILE A 261 7.15 2.76 1.85
N VAL A 262 8.30 2.25 2.30
CA VAL A 262 8.55 0.80 2.43
C VAL A 262 8.07 0.34 3.80
N CYS A 263 7.17 -0.64 3.81
CA CYS A 263 6.61 -1.24 5.02
C CYS A 263 6.46 -2.77 4.94
N GLU A 264 6.82 -3.38 3.82
CA GLU A 264 6.77 -4.81 3.56
C GLU A 264 8.19 -5.39 3.47
N ASP A 265 8.45 -6.52 4.12
CA ASP A 265 9.73 -7.21 4.10
C ASP A 265 9.73 -8.35 3.07
N GLY A 266 10.41 -8.20 1.95
CA GLY A 266 10.48 -9.23 0.91
C GLY A 266 11.24 -10.50 1.32
N GLU A 267 11.88 -10.53 2.48
CA GLU A 267 12.70 -11.64 2.96
C GLU A 267 11.94 -12.60 3.89
N SER A 268 10.84 -12.13 4.50
CA SER A 268 10.03 -12.92 5.43
C SER A 268 8.59 -12.41 5.50
N GLU A 269 7.65 -13.30 5.75
CA GLU A 269 6.24 -12.98 5.96
C GLU A 269 5.91 -13.18 7.44
N GLN A 270 6.05 -12.13 8.24
CA GLN A 270 5.89 -12.21 9.70
C GLN A 270 5.04 -11.04 10.25
N LEU A 271 4.46 -11.20 11.43
CA LEU A 271 3.55 -10.22 12.05
C LEU A 271 4.11 -8.80 12.20
N VAL A 272 5.42 -8.62 12.16
CA VAL A 272 6.06 -7.30 12.19
C VAL A 272 5.67 -6.41 11.01
N GLU A 273 5.25 -7.00 9.89
CA GLU A 273 4.80 -6.26 8.71
C GLU A 273 3.53 -5.47 9.01
N GLU A 274 2.65 -6.02 9.82
CA GLU A 274 1.48 -5.30 10.33
C GLU A 274 1.88 -4.05 11.13
N ASP A 275 2.93 -4.15 11.96
CA ASP A 275 3.45 -3.00 12.72
C ASP A 275 4.12 -1.96 11.81
N ASN A 276 4.86 -2.42 10.78
CA ASN A 276 5.49 -1.54 9.79
C ASN A 276 4.41 -0.79 9.00
N TRP A 277 3.36 -1.50 8.56
CA TRP A 277 2.23 -0.91 7.85
C TRP A 277 1.51 0.14 8.71
N CYS A 278 1.27 -0.16 9.99
CA CYS A 278 0.68 0.79 10.93
C CYS A 278 1.54 2.06 11.10
N ALA A 279 2.85 1.90 11.22
CA ALA A 279 3.78 3.04 11.30
C ALA A 279 3.78 3.85 9.98
N ALA A 280 3.69 3.18 8.83
CA ALA A 280 3.66 3.79 7.51
C ALA A 280 2.40 4.65 7.29
N ILE A 281 1.21 4.13 7.62
CA ILE A 281 -0.04 4.88 7.45
C ILE A 281 -0.14 6.05 8.43
N GLU A 282 0.39 5.91 9.64
CA GLU A 282 0.49 7.01 10.60
C GLU A 282 1.47 8.09 10.16
N TYR A 283 2.57 7.70 9.50
CA TYR A 283 3.49 8.64 8.87
C TYR A 283 2.79 9.38 7.74
N ALA A 284 2.04 8.69 6.87
CA ALA A 284 1.23 9.31 5.82
C ALA A 284 0.24 10.35 6.39
N ASP A 285 -0.40 10.06 7.54
CA ASP A 285 -1.24 11.02 8.26
C ASP A 285 -0.43 12.25 8.69
N SER A 286 0.70 12.04 9.33
CA SER A 286 1.51 13.11 9.96
C SER A 286 2.11 14.07 8.95
N ILE A 287 2.52 13.60 7.75
CA ILE A 287 3.02 14.43 6.66
C ILE A 287 1.92 15.15 5.88
N GLY A 288 0.66 14.75 6.08
CA GLY A 288 -0.49 15.37 5.44
C GLY A 288 -0.82 14.82 4.06
N ALA A 289 -0.60 13.54 3.80
CA ALA A 289 -1.07 12.89 2.57
C ALA A 289 -2.60 13.00 2.43
N ASP A 290 -3.08 13.23 1.22
CA ASP A 290 -4.51 13.29 0.89
C ASP A 290 -5.06 11.87 0.66
N ILE A 291 -4.25 11.03 0.02
CA ILE A 291 -4.55 9.63 -0.29
C ILE A 291 -3.42 8.76 0.25
N ALA A 292 -3.76 7.56 0.73
CA ALA A 292 -2.84 6.46 0.94
C ALA A 292 -3.28 5.26 0.10
N THR A 293 -2.36 4.69 -0.68
CA THR A 293 -2.61 3.48 -1.45
C THR A 293 -1.66 2.38 -0.99
N SER A 294 -2.18 1.18 -0.81
CA SER A 294 -1.43 0.01 -0.38
C SER A 294 -1.79 -1.18 -1.25
N SER A 295 -0.78 -1.76 -1.89
CA SER A 295 -0.94 -2.98 -2.70
C SER A 295 -0.50 -4.23 -1.94
N LEU A 296 -0.72 -4.22 -0.63
CA LEU A 296 -0.31 -5.24 0.35
C LEU A 296 -1.54 -5.87 1.00
N GLY A 297 -1.33 -7.06 1.61
CA GLY A 297 -2.41 -7.71 2.35
C GLY A 297 -1.97 -8.97 3.06
N TYR A 298 -2.42 -9.15 4.29
CA TYR A 298 -1.99 -10.19 5.20
C TYR A 298 -3.11 -11.17 5.52
N THR A 299 -2.81 -12.47 5.51
CA THR A 299 -3.73 -13.55 5.92
C THR A 299 -2.98 -14.70 6.56
N GLY A 300 -1.91 -15.18 5.94
CA GLY A 300 -1.05 -16.25 6.40
C GLY A 300 0.41 -15.81 6.42
N PHE A 301 1.16 -16.34 7.34
CA PHE A 301 2.54 -15.97 7.64
C PHE A 301 3.47 -17.19 7.56
N ASP A 302 4.77 -16.97 7.72
CA ASP A 302 5.79 -18.03 7.73
C ASP A 302 5.51 -19.09 8.81
N HIS A 303 4.82 -18.71 9.87
CA HIS A 303 4.43 -19.59 10.98
C HIS A 303 2.90 -19.58 11.19
N GLU A 304 2.25 -20.75 11.15
CA GLU A 304 0.80 -20.91 11.29
C GLU A 304 0.20 -20.24 12.56
N TRP A 305 0.97 -20.13 13.64
CA TRP A 305 0.51 -19.45 14.87
C TRP A 305 0.40 -17.92 14.73
N MET A 306 0.92 -17.36 13.63
CA MET A 306 0.79 -15.96 13.27
C MET A 306 -0.43 -15.71 12.39
N ASP A 307 -0.96 -16.75 11.69
CA ASP A 307 -2.04 -16.64 10.72
C ASP A 307 -3.28 -15.99 11.30
N PHE A 308 -3.96 -15.18 10.47
CA PHE A 308 -5.22 -14.57 10.86
C PHE A 308 -6.39 -15.50 10.57
N PRO A 309 -7.26 -15.74 11.55
CA PRO A 309 -8.50 -16.45 11.29
C PRO A 309 -9.51 -15.54 10.57
N TYR A 310 -10.38 -16.10 9.74
CA TYR A 310 -11.34 -15.31 8.97
C TYR A 310 -12.19 -14.35 9.84
N HIS A 311 -12.58 -14.77 11.04
CA HIS A 311 -13.40 -13.93 11.93
C HIS A 311 -12.69 -12.64 12.40
N ALA A 312 -11.36 -12.55 12.25
CA ALA A 312 -10.60 -11.34 12.55
C ALA A 312 -10.70 -10.26 11.45
N LEU A 313 -11.24 -10.61 10.26
CA LEU A 313 -11.42 -9.68 9.16
C LEU A 313 -12.70 -8.84 9.32
N ASP A 314 -12.85 -8.17 10.46
CA ASP A 314 -14.01 -7.36 10.85
C ASP A 314 -13.76 -5.83 10.77
N GLY A 315 -12.59 -5.44 10.29
CA GLY A 315 -12.14 -4.04 10.18
C GLY A 315 -11.71 -3.41 11.49
N GLN A 316 -11.56 -4.19 12.59
CA GLN A 316 -11.22 -3.69 13.91
C GLN A 316 -10.25 -4.58 14.70
N THR A 317 -10.30 -5.89 14.50
CA THR A 317 -9.51 -6.84 15.30
C THR A 317 -8.02 -6.71 15.00
N GLU A 318 -7.63 -6.71 13.73
CA GLU A 318 -6.23 -6.61 13.36
C GLU A 318 -5.74 -5.16 13.31
N LEU A 319 -4.44 -4.96 13.60
CA LEU A 319 -3.87 -3.62 13.76
C LEU A 319 -3.94 -2.80 12.47
N CYS A 320 -3.63 -3.43 11.32
CA CYS A 320 -3.68 -2.77 10.02
C CYS A 320 -5.10 -2.30 9.69
N SER A 321 -6.11 -3.16 9.87
CA SER A 321 -7.51 -2.82 9.58
C SER A 321 -8.01 -1.68 10.46
N ARG A 322 -7.67 -1.72 11.75
CA ARG A 322 -7.97 -0.64 12.68
C ARG A 322 -7.26 0.66 12.30
N SER A 323 -5.99 0.58 11.93
CA SER A 323 -5.19 1.75 11.52
C SER A 323 -5.67 2.34 10.20
N ALA A 324 -6.08 1.51 9.22
CA ALA A 324 -6.69 1.96 7.97
C ALA A 324 -8.01 2.72 8.24
N SER A 325 -8.88 2.18 9.09
CA SER A 325 -10.13 2.84 9.50
C SER A 325 -9.87 4.15 10.25
N LEU A 326 -8.84 4.19 11.11
CA LEU A 326 -8.40 5.42 11.77
C LEU A 326 -7.88 6.45 10.77
N ALA A 327 -7.06 6.06 9.78
CA ALA A 327 -6.59 6.95 8.73
C ALA A 327 -7.75 7.58 7.94
N ALA A 328 -8.74 6.78 7.56
CA ALA A 328 -9.96 7.25 6.92
C ALA A 328 -10.69 8.27 7.80
N SER A 329 -10.82 8.01 9.11
CA SER A 329 -11.42 8.94 10.07
C SER A 329 -10.63 10.24 10.25
N ARG A 330 -9.34 10.26 9.87
CA ARG A 330 -8.46 11.44 9.86
C ARG A 330 -8.52 12.22 8.55
N GLY A 331 -9.38 11.80 7.61
CA GLY A 331 -9.62 12.48 6.34
C GLY A 331 -8.61 12.09 5.25
N ILE A 332 -7.94 10.96 5.38
CA ILE A 332 -7.17 10.33 4.31
C ILE A 332 -8.11 9.43 3.51
N LEU A 333 -8.07 9.52 2.19
CA LEU A 333 -8.72 8.54 1.34
C LEU A 333 -7.79 7.32 1.22
N VAL A 334 -8.17 6.19 1.83
CA VAL A 334 -7.37 4.96 1.85
C VAL A 334 -7.89 4.00 0.80
N LEU A 335 -6.98 3.53 -0.06
CA LEU A 335 -7.23 2.44 -0.99
C LEU A 335 -6.32 1.26 -0.64
N ASN A 336 -6.87 0.05 -0.69
CA ASN A 336 -6.11 -1.18 -0.52
C ASN A 336 -6.50 -2.23 -1.56
N SER A 337 -5.52 -3.00 -2.05
CA SER A 337 -5.80 -4.14 -2.90
C SER A 337 -6.62 -5.20 -2.14
N ALA A 338 -7.58 -5.83 -2.82
CA ALA A 338 -8.44 -6.84 -2.18
C ALA A 338 -7.70 -8.13 -1.83
N GLY A 339 -6.59 -8.40 -2.52
CA GLY A 339 -5.80 -9.63 -2.39
C GLY A 339 -5.93 -10.56 -3.61
N ASN A 340 -5.01 -11.52 -3.71
CA ASN A 340 -4.87 -12.43 -4.86
C ASN A 340 -5.16 -13.89 -4.50
N SER A 341 -6.03 -14.13 -3.53
CA SER A 341 -6.31 -15.46 -2.98
C SER A 341 -7.47 -16.19 -3.65
N GLY A 342 -8.06 -15.67 -4.75
CA GLY A 342 -9.25 -16.21 -5.39
C GLY A 342 -9.19 -17.70 -5.71
N MET A 343 -8.01 -18.22 -6.06
CA MET A 343 -7.78 -19.67 -6.34
C MET A 343 -7.20 -20.45 -5.16
N SER A 344 -6.85 -19.77 -4.06
CA SER A 344 -6.35 -20.45 -2.87
C SER A 344 -7.49 -21.03 -2.03
N SER A 345 -7.16 -21.82 -1.02
CA SER A 345 -8.15 -22.30 -0.03
C SER A 345 -8.76 -21.15 0.78
N TRP A 346 -8.06 -20.03 0.92
CA TRP A 346 -8.53 -18.84 1.61
C TRP A 346 -9.66 -18.12 0.85
N LYS A 347 -9.48 -17.87 -0.43
CA LYS A 347 -10.41 -17.18 -1.36
C LYS A 347 -10.79 -15.74 -1.00
N LYS A 348 -10.72 -15.38 0.27
CA LYS A 348 -11.24 -14.13 0.82
C LYS A 348 -10.23 -12.99 0.71
N ILE A 349 -10.74 -11.77 0.92
CA ILE A 349 -9.90 -10.59 1.10
C ILE A 349 -8.90 -10.79 2.24
N GLY A 350 -7.86 -9.97 2.28
CA GLY A 350 -6.89 -9.91 3.38
C GLY A 350 -7.05 -8.67 4.24
N VAL A 351 -6.31 -8.59 5.32
CA VAL A 351 -6.09 -7.40 6.13
C VAL A 351 -5.11 -6.48 5.36
N PRO A 352 -5.34 -5.15 5.21
CA PRO A 352 -6.42 -4.35 5.77
C PRO A 352 -7.59 -4.08 4.81
N ALA A 353 -7.78 -4.87 3.73
CA ALA A 353 -8.88 -4.65 2.79
C ALA A 353 -10.28 -4.76 3.44
N ASP A 354 -10.38 -5.43 4.59
CA ASP A 354 -11.58 -5.53 5.42
C ASP A 354 -11.91 -4.26 6.20
N ALA A 355 -11.01 -3.26 6.25
CA ALA A 355 -11.20 -2.04 7.03
C ALA A 355 -12.44 -1.23 6.60
N LYS A 356 -12.93 -0.38 7.52
CA LYS A 356 -14.10 0.48 7.32
C LYS A 356 -13.71 1.80 6.65
N ASP A 357 -14.63 2.33 5.85
CA ASP A 357 -14.50 3.65 5.19
C ASP A 357 -13.25 3.79 4.31
N ILE A 358 -12.78 2.67 3.74
CA ILE A 358 -11.72 2.60 2.73
C ILE A 358 -12.26 2.01 1.44
N LEU A 359 -11.51 2.09 0.34
CA LEU A 359 -11.77 1.37 -0.90
C LEU A 359 -10.89 0.11 -0.97
N ALA A 360 -11.49 -1.07 -0.82
CA ALA A 360 -10.85 -2.34 -1.19
C ALA A 360 -11.12 -2.60 -2.67
N VAL A 361 -10.05 -2.75 -3.47
CA VAL A 361 -10.13 -2.80 -4.93
C VAL A 361 -9.83 -4.20 -5.44
N GLY A 362 -10.82 -4.84 -6.06
CA GLY A 362 -10.67 -6.12 -6.75
C GLY A 362 -10.18 -5.95 -8.19
N ALA A 363 -9.87 -7.05 -8.85
CA ALA A 363 -9.27 -7.05 -10.18
C ALA A 363 -10.19 -7.64 -11.25
N VAL A 364 -10.33 -6.91 -12.37
CA VAL A 364 -11.00 -7.39 -13.58
C VAL A 364 -10.04 -7.47 -14.76
N THR A 365 -10.45 -8.22 -15.80
CA THR A 365 -9.81 -8.27 -17.11
C THR A 365 -10.13 -7.01 -17.92
N GLU A 366 -9.59 -6.92 -19.11
CA GLU A 366 -9.92 -5.89 -20.10
C GLU A 366 -11.41 -5.85 -20.43
N THR A 367 -12.03 -7.00 -20.56
CA THR A 367 -13.47 -7.14 -20.84
C THR A 367 -14.37 -6.90 -19.63
N GLY A 368 -13.80 -6.62 -18.47
CA GLY A 368 -14.55 -6.37 -17.22
C GLY A 368 -14.96 -7.64 -16.47
N GLU A 369 -14.47 -8.81 -16.87
CA GLU A 369 -14.70 -10.06 -16.16
C GLU A 369 -13.83 -10.15 -14.90
N ASN A 370 -14.32 -10.78 -13.83
CA ASN A 370 -13.53 -11.01 -12.63
C ASN A 370 -12.31 -11.88 -12.95
N THR A 371 -11.13 -11.48 -12.49
CA THR A 371 -9.92 -12.30 -12.65
C THR A 371 -9.96 -13.48 -11.70
N TRP A 372 -9.37 -14.59 -12.13
CA TRP A 372 -9.32 -15.84 -11.37
C TRP A 372 -8.61 -15.72 -10.01
N PHE A 373 -7.69 -14.77 -9.87
CA PHE A 373 -6.92 -14.55 -8.65
C PHE A 373 -7.57 -13.57 -7.68
N SER A 374 -8.46 -12.67 -8.15
CA SER A 374 -9.03 -11.63 -7.30
C SER A 374 -9.74 -12.22 -6.08
N SER A 375 -9.32 -11.80 -4.89
CA SER A 375 -9.97 -12.18 -3.63
C SER A 375 -11.42 -11.69 -3.58
N ILE A 376 -12.28 -12.48 -2.96
CA ILE A 376 -13.71 -12.18 -2.80
C ILE A 376 -14.04 -11.85 -1.34
N GLY A 377 -15.13 -11.13 -1.14
CA GLY A 377 -15.70 -10.84 0.20
C GLY A 377 -16.63 -11.98 0.70
N ASN A 378 -17.45 -11.72 1.68
CA ASN A 378 -17.56 -10.48 2.44
C ASN A 378 -16.40 -10.33 3.45
N SER A 379 -16.37 -9.18 4.17
CA SER A 379 -15.66 -9.13 5.46
C SER A 379 -16.36 -10.02 6.50
N ALA A 380 -15.68 -10.34 7.61
CA ALA A 380 -16.24 -11.24 8.63
C ALA A 380 -17.50 -10.68 9.32
N ASP A 381 -17.61 -9.35 9.39
CA ASP A 381 -18.79 -8.65 9.91
C ASP A 381 -19.89 -8.40 8.84
N GLY A 382 -19.76 -9.04 7.66
CA GLY A 382 -20.79 -9.11 6.63
C GLY A 382 -20.85 -7.92 5.67
N ARG A 383 -19.90 -6.97 5.72
CA ARG A 383 -19.85 -5.87 4.75
C ARG A 383 -19.46 -6.37 3.36
N ILE A 384 -20.04 -5.74 2.34
CA ILE A 384 -19.66 -5.96 0.94
C ILE A 384 -18.18 -5.58 0.76
N LYS A 385 -17.40 -6.52 0.25
CA LYS A 385 -16.01 -6.39 -0.17
C LYS A 385 -15.76 -7.36 -1.34
N PRO A 386 -14.83 -7.06 -2.30
CA PRO A 386 -14.19 -5.74 -2.47
C PRO A 386 -15.24 -4.64 -2.60
N ASP A 387 -14.85 -3.36 -2.43
CA ASP A 387 -15.79 -2.25 -2.63
C ASP A 387 -16.08 -2.06 -4.11
N VAL A 388 -15.04 -2.00 -4.94
CA VAL A 388 -15.10 -1.75 -6.38
C VAL A 388 -14.03 -2.53 -7.12
N MET A 389 -14.10 -2.52 -8.46
CA MET A 389 -13.18 -3.23 -9.33
C MET A 389 -12.46 -2.27 -10.27
N ALA A 390 -11.22 -2.63 -10.67
CA ALA A 390 -10.49 -1.98 -11.75
C ALA A 390 -9.61 -3.00 -12.49
N ARG A 391 -8.97 -2.60 -13.60
CA ARG A 391 -8.07 -3.45 -14.37
C ARG A 391 -6.93 -3.97 -13.47
N GLY A 392 -6.80 -5.28 -13.36
CA GLY A 392 -5.72 -5.96 -12.64
C GLY A 392 -5.26 -7.21 -13.36
N GLY A 393 -6.03 -7.67 -14.35
CA GLY A 393 -5.63 -8.71 -15.28
C GLY A 393 -4.88 -8.10 -16.46
N TYR A 394 -3.60 -8.49 -16.66
CA TYR A 394 -2.72 -7.93 -17.69
C TYR A 394 -2.71 -6.39 -17.66
N ALA A 395 -2.60 -5.83 -16.47
CA ALA A 395 -2.49 -4.38 -16.29
C ALA A 395 -1.16 -3.88 -16.84
N ALA A 396 -1.19 -2.76 -17.57
CA ALA A 396 0.01 -2.13 -18.09
C ALA A 396 0.79 -1.44 -16.97
N VAL A 397 2.07 -1.75 -16.86
CA VAL A 397 3.03 -1.21 -15.90
C VAL A 397 4.34 -0.87 -16.60
N LEU A 398 5.24 -0.19 -15.90
CA LEU A 398 6.65 -0.11 -16.32
C LEU A 398 7.47 -1.09 -15.48
N ASP A 399 8.44 -1.73 -16.11
CA ASP A 399 9.45 -2.54 -15.42
C ASP A 399 10.57 -1.68 -14.82
N THR A 400 11.55 -2.30 -14.17
CA THR A 400 12.70 -1.63 -13.54
C THR A 400 13.62 -0.89 -14.51
N ASN A 401 13.46 -1.07 -15.81
CA ASN A 401 14.17 -0.35 -16.87
C ASN A 401 13.34 0.81 -17.44
N GLY A 402 12.09 0.98 -16.99
CA GLY A 402 11.16 1.95 -17.53
C GLY A 402 10.50 1.51 -18.84
N GLU A 403 10.55 0.22 -19.16
CA GLU A 403 9.93 -0.36 -20.35
C GLU A 403 8.52 -0.88 -20.02
N ASN A 404 7.63 -0.89 -21.05
CA ASN A 404 6.29 -1.44 -20.89
C ASN A 404 6.33 -2.93 -20.55
N ALA A 405 5.58 -3.30 -19.53
CA ALA A 405 5.31 -4.67 -19.13
C ALA A 405 3.84 -4.85 -18.80
N GLU A 406 3.41 -6.10 -18.66
CA GLU A 406 2.08 -6.45 -18.20
C GLU A 406 2.19 -7.27 -16.91
N ALA A 407 1.30 -6.98 -15.96
CA ALA A 407 1.31 -7.65 -14.68
C ALA A 407 -0.10 -8.02 -14.22
N ASN A 408 -0.20 -9.09 -13.43
CA ASN A 408 -1.45 -9.60 -12.87
C ASN A 408 -1.47 -9.38 -11.36
N GLY A 409 -2.56 -8.81 -10.85
CA GLY A 409 -2.76 -8.63 -9.41
C GLY A 409 -3.73 -7.50 -9.07
N THR A 410 -4.43 -7.66 -7.97
CA THR A 410 -5.16 -6.54 -7.34
C THR A 410 -4.21 -5.41 -6.92
N SER A 411 -2.92 -5.71 -6.83
CA SER A 411 -1.84 -4.74 -6.64
C SER A 411 -1.77 -3.67 -7.73
N PHE A 412 -2.31 -3.95 -8.92
CA PHE A 412 -2.33 -2.99 -10.04
C PHE A 412 -3.70 -2.34 -10.23
N SER A 413 -4.79 -3.04 -9.94
CA SER A 413 -6.14 -2.44 -9.94
C SER A 413 -6.27 -1.32 -8.88
N CYS A 414 -5.68 -1.51 -7.72
CA CYS A 414 -5.70 -0.53 -6.64
C CYS A 414 -5.04 0.80 -7.03
N PRO A 415 -3.78 0.86 -7.53
CA PRO A 415 -3.15 2.11 -7.94
C PRO A 415 -3.82 2.75 -9.15
N ILE A 416 -4.32 1.98 -10.13
CA ILE A 416 -5.08 2.53 -11.26
C ILE A 416 -6.28 3.33 -10.75
N LEU A 417 -7.06 2.77 -9.83
CA LEU A 417 -8.18 3.48 -9.21
C LEU A 417 -7.72 4.62 -8.29
N CYS A 418 -6.58 4.46 -7.62
CA CYS A 418 -5.99 5.49 -6.75
C CYS A 418 -5.74 6.80 -7.52
N GLY A 419 -5.14 6.74 -8.70
CA GLY A 419 -4.94 7.93 -9.53
C GLY A 419 -6.26 8.56 -9.97
N VAL A 420 -7.27 7.77 -10.31
CA VAL A 420 -8.61 8.28 -10.62
C VAL A 420 -9.22 9.00 -9.41
N THR A 421 -9.05 8.47 -8.19
CA THR A 421 -9.52 9.16 -6.98
C THR A 421 -8.78 10.46 -6.72
N ALA A 422 -7.49 10.55 -7.10
CA ALA A 422 -6.74 11.82 -7.02
C ALA A 422 -7.29 12.86 -7.99
N CYS A 423 -7.68 12.47 -9.20
CA CYS A 423 -8.36 13.35 -10.15
C CYS A 423 -9.71 13.84 -9.62
N LEU A 424 -10.50 12.96 -8.97
CA LEU A 424 -11.76 13.35 -8.34
C LEU A 424 -11.56 14.30 -7.17
N LEU A 425 -10.54 14.12 -6.33
CA LEU A 425 -10.21 15.05 -5.25
C LEU A 425 -9.77 16.42 -5.76
N GLN A 426 -9.01 16.46 -6.87
CA GLN A 426 -8.67 17.71 -7.56
C GLN A 426 -9.92 18.41 -8.10
N ALA A 427 -10.83 17.65 -8.74
CA ALA A 427 -12.04 18.15 -9.37
C ALA A 427 -13.09 18.61 -8.34
N SER A 428 -13.12 17.97 -7.18
CA SER A 428 -14.12 18.20 -6.13
C SER A 428 -13.44 18.44 -4.76
N PRO A 429 -12.69 19.54 -4.60
CA PRO A 429 -11.83 19.76 -3.44
C PRO A 429 -12.59 19.95 -2.13
N LYS A 430 -13.89 20.16 -2.15
CA LYS A 430 -14.74 20.27 -0.95
C LYS A 430 -15.27 18.91 -0.48
N SER A 431 -15.22 17.89 -1.33
CA SER A 431 -15.73 16.56 -1.00
C SER A 431 -14.85 15.86 0.03
N THR A 432 -15.47 15.18 0.97
CA THR A 432 -14.78 14.33 1.95
C THR A 432 -14.38 13.00 1.31
N PRO A 433 -13.38 12.28 1.84
CA PRO A 433 -13.02 10.93 1.37
C PRO A 433 -14.23 9.99 1.27
N VAL A 434 -15.11 9.98 2.27
CA VAL A 434 -16.31 9.12 2.28
C VAL A 434 -17.28 9.49 1.14
N GLN A 435 -17.42 10.79 0.79
CA GLN A 435 -18.23 11.20 -0.35
C GLN A 435 -17.65 10.72 -1.68
N ILE A 436 -16.32 10.78 -1.84
CA ILE A 436 -15.65 10.23 -3.03
C ILE A 436 -15.86 8.72 -3.13
N ILE A 437 -15.67 7.98 -2.01
CA ILE A 437 -15.92 6.53 -1.95
C ILE A 437 -17.36 6.21 -2.40
N ARG A 438 -18.34 6.89 -1.82
CA ARG A 438 -19.76 6.67 -2.15
C ARG A 438 -20.09 7.03 -3.60
N ALA A 439 -19.50 8.09 -4.14
CA ALA A 439 -19.68 8.46 -5.54
C ALA A 439 -19.14 7.37 -6.49
N LEU A 440 -17.96 6.81 -6.19
CA LEU A 440 -17.39 5.69 -6.95
C LEU A 440 -18.25 4.43 -6.83
N GLN A 441 -18.66 4.05 -5.63
CA GLN A 441 -19.56 2.91 -5.40
C GLN A 441 -20.89 3.08 -6.16
N SER A 442 -21.51 4.24 -6.04
CA SER A 442 -22.83 4.51 -6.69
C SER A 442 -22.74 4.59 -8.21
N SER A 443 -21.56 4.86 -8.77
CA SER A 443 -21.32 4.91 -10.22
C SER A 443 -20.98 3.55 -10.84
N GLY A 444 -20.71 2.56 -10.01
CA GLY A 444 -20.32 1.22 -10.45
C GLY A 444 -21.42 0.49 -11.21
N HIS A 445 -21.04 -0.36 -12.17
CA HIS A 445 -21.98 -1.09 -13.01
C HIS A 445 -22.85 -2.09 -12.23
N ASN A 446 -22.41 -2.51 -11.03
CA ASN A 446 -23.11 -3.43 -10.14
C ASN A 446 -23.76 -2.73 -8.93
N ALA A 447 -23.82 -1.38 -8.94
CA ALA A 447 -24.25 -0.58 -7.79
C ALA A 447 -25.70 -0.87 -7.32
N ALA A 448 -26.58 -1.33 -8.23
CA ALA A 448 -27.96 -1.67 -7.88
C ALA A 448 -28.08 -2.96 -7.07
N HIS A 449 -27.15 -3.90 -7.26
CA HIS A 449 -27.13 -5.22 -6.61
C HIS A 449 -25.70 -5.64 -6.26
N PRO A 450 -25.03 -4.92 -5.36
CA PRO A 450 -23.63 -5.19 -5.03
C PRO A 450 -23.49 -6.58 -4.40
N ASP A 451 -22.40 -7.27 -4.75
CA ASP A 451 -22.14 -8.64 -4.33
C ASP A 451 -20.72 -8.79 -3.75
N ASN A 452 -20.35 -10.00 -3.37
CA ASN A 452 -19.07 -10.29 -2.77
C ASN A 452 -17.94 -10.63 -3.78
N ILE A 453 -18.19 -10.55 -5.08
CA ILE A 453 -17.22 -10.78 -6.15
C ILE A 453 -16.80 -9.45 -6.77
N PHE A 454 -17.77 -8.68 -7.24
CA PHE A 454 -17.56 -7.40 -7.91
C PHE A 454 -17.72 -6.20 -6.98
N GLY A 455 -18.23 -6.38 -5.76
CA GLY A 455 -18.65 -5.25 -4.94
C GLY A 455 -19.70 -4.42 -5.67
N TYR A 456 -19.50 -3.11 -5.72
CA TYR A 456 -20.32 -2.18 -6.50
C TYR A 456 -19.93 -2.17 -7.99
N GLY A 457 -18.95 -2.96 -8.41
CA GLY A 457 -18.52 -3.11 -9.80
C GLY A 457 -17.43 -2.13 -10.21
N ILE A 458 -17.20 -2.02 -11.52
CA ILE A 458 -16.25 -1.08 -12.12
C ILE A 458 -16.88 0.32 -12.07
N PRO A 459 -16.28 1.30 -11.38
CA PRO A 459 -16.85 2.65 -11.27
C PRO A 459 -16.71 3.44 -12.58
N ASP A 460 -17.70 4.28 -12.85
CA ASP A 460 -17.64 5.33 -13.86
C ASP A 460 -17.19 6.64 -13.20
N ALA A 461 -15.93 7.01 -13.42
CA ALA A 461 -15.31 8.17 -12.78
C ALA A 461 -15.97 9.50 -13.18
N TRP A 462 -16.45 9.62 -14.44
CA TRP A 462 -17.13 10.83 -14.86
C TRP A 462 -18.50 10.98 -14.20
N LYS A 463 -19.27 9.89 -14.12
CA LYS A 463 -20.54 9.86 -13.39
C LYS A 463 -20.37 10.16 -11.90
N ALA A 464 -19.30 9.61 -11.30
CA ALA A 464 -18.92 9.93 -9.92
C ALA A 464 -18.63 11.42 -9.76
N TYR A 465 -17.83 12.02 -10.66
CA TYR A 465 -17.54 13.45 -10.67
C TYR A 465 -18.83 14.30 -10.78
N GLU A 466 -19.71 13.95 -11.71
CA GLU A 466 -20.98 14.68 -11.88
C GLU A 466 -21.84 14.68 -10.61
N SER A 467 -21.86 13.54 -9.88
CA SER A 467 -22.57 13.43 -8.60
C SER A 467 -21.97 14.27 -7.46
N LEU A 468 -20.70 14.67 -7.59
CA LEU A 468 -19.98 15.49 -6.59
C LEU A 468 -20.05 17.00 -6.85
N LYS A 469 -20.65 17.44 -7.96
CA LYS A 469 -20.78 18.86 -8.33
C LYS A 469 -21.81 19.65 -7.49
N HIS A 470 -22.56 18.99 -6.61
CA HIS A 470 -23.71 19.57 -5.89
C HIS A 470 -23.41 19.90 -4.44
#